data_ad486dbf587176125c89a62dcf91ce8e
#
_entry.id   ad486dbf587176125c89a62dcf91ce8e
#
_cell.length_a   1.000
_cell.length_b   1.000
_cell.length_c   1.000
_cell.angle_alpha   90.00
_cell.angle_beta   90.00
_cell.angle_gamma   90.00
#
_symmetry.space_group_name_H-M   'P 1'
#
loop_
_entity.id
_entity.type
_entity.pdbx_description
1 polymer ?
#
loop_
_entity_poly.entity_id
_entity_poly.type
_entity_poly.pdbx_seq_one_letter_code
_entity_poly.pdbx_strand_id
1 'polypeptide(L)'
;ILETHGEFAVLNDTAALRFTPDPALGTVTIHAEASAMQAFLDEIENIDLYPHLCNEQMASKVKALLSKKRIYTLFGRKFKDDDKVTNLLRKLAANQNDGKLWGWWNREQTELWISQQVVEALLDAETEGYKTGLDRQALTDALLAGLNRRMPAAASDSTGMRKNELLSLVGLLRKLDARIDYPRYCAFIASIPDATLGNRLRTAEMLQQLAPDGMPAADSLLALASRTMMGSLYWRDKAPLEPTPRRFAQPDMSDVENTLTAYRILRAAGNRKAELEKIRNYFFEQRKSGSWRNTYESSRIVETIMPDMLEKDGGTFREASLTIDGQRFGKFPLTR
;
A
#
# COMPACT_ATOMS: atom_id res chain seq x y z
N ILE A 1 23.60 2.82 -23.40
CA ILE A 1 22.99 1.52 -23.06
C ILE A 1 21.54 1.81 -22.79
N LEU A 2 20.64 1.24 -23.59
CA LEU A 2 19.19 1.33 -23.37
C LEU A 2 18.77 0.02 -22.68
N GLU A 3 18.36 0.11 -21.42
CA GLU A 3 17.75 -1.02 -20.72
C GLU A 3 16.25 -0.81 -20.66
N THR A 4 15.49 -1.79 -21.10
CA THR A 4 14.03 -1.84 -20.96
C THR A 4 13.68 -3.01 -20.05
N HIS A 5 12.93 -2.73 -18.99
CA HIS A 5 12.42 -3.74 -18.07
C HIS A 5 10.90 -3.83 -18.22
N GLY A 6 10.38 -5.04 -18.19
CA GLY A 6 8.96 -5.30 -18.11
C GLY A 6 8.72 -6.47 -17.16
N GLU A 7 7.86 -6.30 -16.20
CA GLU A 7 7.41 -7.37 -15.32
C GLU A 7 5.91 -7.55 -15.48
N PHE A 8 5.45 -8.78 -15.44
CA PHE A 8 4.02 -9.08 -15.38
C PHE A 8 3.80 -10.37 -14.59
N ALA A 9 2.66 -10.48 -13.98
CA ALA A 9 2.25 -11.70 -13.29
C ALA A 9 1.00 -12.28 -13.95
N VAL A 10 1.06 -13.57 -14.25
CA VAL A 10 -0.09 -14.36 -14.64
C VAL A 10 -0.38 -15.33 -13.53
N LEU A 11 -1.47 -15.06 -12.83
CA LEU A 11 -1.89 -15.86 -11.70
C LEU A 11 -2.85 -16.96 -12.20
N ASN A 12 -2.39 -18.21 -12.21
CA ASN A 12 -3.16 -19.41 -12.56
C ASN A 12 -3.48 -19.62 -14.04
N ASP A 13 -2.68 -19.08 -14.96
CA ASP A 13 -2.89 -19.26 -16.40
C ASP A 13 -1.57 -19.38 -17.15
N THR A 14 -1.64 -19.53 -18.46
CA THR A 14 -0.50 -19.54 -19.38
C THR A 14 -0.43 -18.20 -20.11
N ALA A 15 0.73 -17.54 -20.05
CA ALA A 15 1.01 -16.36 -20.86
C ALA A 15 1.97 -16.70 -22.00
N ALA A 16 1.72 -16.15 -23.16
CA ALA A 16 2.63 -16.17 -24.28
C ALA A 16 3.06 -14.74 -24.63
N LEU A 17 4.34 -14.47 -24.55
CA LEU A 17 4.96 -13.23 -24.99
C LEU A 17 5.62 -13.46 -26.34
N ARG A 18 5.41 -12.55 -27.26
CA ARG A 18 6.11 -12.53 -28.56
C ARG A 18 6.89 -11.24 -28.67
N PHE A 19 8.18 -11.36 -28.82
CA PHE A 19 9.05 -10.24 -29.13
C PHE A 19 10.18 -10.72 -30.04
N THR A 20 10.69 -9.83 -30.87
CA THR A 20 11.82 -10.13 -31.75
C THR A 20 13.01 -9.32 -31.24
N PRO A 21 13.96 -9.94 -30.53
CA PRO A 21 15.13 -9.23 -30.03
C PRO A 21 16.03 -8.85 -31.22
N ASP A 22 16.58 -7.64 -31.15
CA ASP A 22 17.64 -7.23 -32.08
C ASP A 22 19.00 -7.61 -31.48
N PRO A 23 19.74 -8.56 -32.07
CA PRO A 23 21.04 -9.01 -31.54
C PRO A 23 22.09 -7.89 -31.47
N ALA A 24 21.93 -6.82 -32.28
CA ALA A 24 22.83 -5.69 -32.27
C ALA A 24 22.67 -4.78 -31.04
N LEU A 25 21.53 -4.87 -30.36
CA LEU A 25 21.21 -4.05 -29.17
C LEU A 25 21.64 -4.69 -27.85
N GLY A 26 22.03 -5.98 -27.85
CA GLY A 26 22.52 -6.64 -26.65
C GLY A 26 21.87 -7.98 -26.36
N THR A 27 21.65 -8.28 -25.06
CA THR A 27 21.11 -9.53 -24.57
C THR A 27 19.72 -9.32 -23.95
N VAL A 28 18.87 -10.32 -24.12
CA VAL A 28 17.58 -10.41 -23.40
C VAL A 28 17.74 -11.39 -22.25
N THR A 29 17.43 -10.93 -21.04
CA THR A 29 17.39 -11.78 -19.85
C THR A 29 15.93 -11.99 -19.45
N ILE A 30 15.54 -13.25 -19.29
CA ILE A 30 14.19 -13.63 -18.86
C ILE A 30 14.27 -14.23 -17.46
N HIS A 31 13.61 -13.60 -16.50
CA HIS A 31 13.37 -14.17 -15.19
C HIS A 31 11.95 -14.71 -15.11
N ALA A 32 11.81 -15.97 -14.71
CA ALA A 32 10.51 -16.59 -14.49
C ALA A 32 10.42 -17.16 -13.10
N GLU A 33 9.39 -16.79 -12.38
CA GLU A 33 9.12 -17.24 -11.02
C GLU A 33 7.78 -17.97 -10.96
N ALA A 34 7.75 -19.08 -10.22
CA ALA A 34 6.54 -19.90 -10.07
C ALA A 34 5.52 -19.29 -9.11
N SER A 35 5.89 -18.27 -8.34
CA SER A 35 5.02 -17.66 -7.34
C SER A 35 5.33 -16.19 -7.13
N ALA A 36 4.30 -15.37 -7.07
CA ALA A 36 4.40 -13.97 -6.66
C ALA A 36 4.90 -13.81 -5.21
N MET A 37 4.89 -14.89 -4.42
CA MET A 37 5.38 -14.86 -3.04
C MET A 37 6.87 -14.54 -2.95
N GLN A 38 7.67 -15.04 -3.89
CA GLN A 38 9.10 -14.70 -3.93
C GLN A 38 9.30 -13.20 -4.15
N ALA A 39 8.53 -12.60 -5.05
CA ALA A 39 8.58 -11.16 -5.28
C ALA A 39 8.25 -10.34 -4.02
N PHE A 40 7.33 -10.81 -3.17
CA PHE A 40 7.06 -10.18 -1.88
C PHE A 40 8.19 -10.36 -0.88
N LEU A 41 8.81 -11.56 -0.81
CA LEU A 41 9.95 -11.81 0.07
C LEU A 41 11.15 -10.96 -0.33
N ASP A 42 11.46 -10.85 -1.62
CA ASP A 42 12.53 -10.02 -2.14
C ASP A 42 12.29 -8.54 -1.81
N GLU A 43 11.06 -8.07 -1.96
CA GLU A 43 10.71 -6.69 -1.62
C GLU A 43 10.78 -6.40 -0.12
N ILE A 44 10.35 -7.35 0.72
CA ILE A 44 10.52 -7.27 2.18
C ILE A 44 12.00 -7.15 2.54
N GLU A 45 12.86 -7.92 1.87
CA GLU A 45 14.31 -7.83 2.07
C GLU A 45 14.87 -6.50 1.59
N ASN A 46 14.45 -5.99 0.44
CA ASN A 46 14.82 -4.68 -0.07
C ASN A 46 14.45 -3.55 0.91
N ILE A 47 13.23 -3.57 1.47
CA ILE A 47 12.80 -2.62 2.51
C ILE A 47 13.69 -2.76 3.75
N ASP A 48 13.96 -3.98 4.18
CA ASP A 48 14.74 -4.27 5.39
C ASP A 48 16.20 -3.84 5.27
N LEU A 49 16.81 -4.01 4.12
CA LEU A 49 18.18 -3.62 3.82
C LEU A 49 18.34 -2.14 3.49
N TYR A 50 17.26 -1.40 3.28
CA TYR A 50 17.35 0.03 2.96
C TYR A 50 18.12 0.80 4.05
N PRO A 51 19.16 1.59 3.72
CA PRO A 51 20.14 2.04 4.71
C PRO A 51 19.66 3.16 5.63
N HIS A 52 18.64 3.92 5.22
CA HIS A 52 18.16 5.05 6.01
C HIS A 52 17.09 4.64 7.02
N LEU A 53 16.92 5.44 8.09
CA LEU A 53 16.06 5.17 9.23
C LEU A 53 15.28 6.42 9.66
N CYS A 54 14.62 7.13 8.73
CA CYS A 54 13.61 8.09 9.12
C CYS A 54 12.36 7.38 9.66
N ASN A 55 11.43 8.11 10.25
CA ASN A 55 10.24 7.52 10.85
C ASN A 55 9.37 6.74 9.83
N GLU A 56 9.24 7.25 8.59
CA GLU A 56 8.58 6.53 7.50
C GLU A 56 9.26 5.18 7.23
N GLN A 57 10.58 5.20 7.05
CA GLN A 57 11.34 3.98 6.71
C GLN A 57 11.35 2.97 7.86
N MET A 58 11.43 3.43 9.11
CA MET A 58 11.30 2.54 10.27
C MET A 58 9.92 1.89 10.32
N ALA A 59 8.85 2.65 10.08
CA ALA A 59 7.49 2.11 10.02
C ALA A 59 7.31 1.11 8.86
N SER A 60 7.83 1.42 7.68
CA SER A 60 7.83 0.52 6.52
C SER A 60 8.60 -0.78 6.79
N LYS A 61 9.76 -0.71 7.47
CA LYS A 61 10.51 -1.90 7.92
C LYS A 61 9.73 -2.74 8.93
N VAL A 62 9.06 -2.12 9.90
CA VAL A 62 8.21 -2.86 10.85
C VAL A 62 7.12 -3.61 10.08
N LYS A 63 6.36 -2.95 9.20
CA LYS A 63 5.31 -3.59 8.39
C LYS A 63 5.85 -4.73 7.53
N ALA A 64 6.99 -4.53 6.88
CA ALA A 64 7.65 -5.55 6.06
C ALA A 64 8.07 -6.77 6.90
N LEU A 65 8.70 -6.57 8.07
CA LEU A 65 9.10 -7.65 8.96
C LEU A 65 7.90 -8.40 9.56
N LEU A 66 6.79 -7.72 9.89
CA LEU A 66 5.56 -8.37 10.32
C LEU A 66 4.94 -9.20 9.18
N SER A 67 4.99 -8.72 7.95
CA SER A 67 4.58 -9.48 6.77
C SER A 67 5.44 -10.73 6.57
N LYS A 68 6.76 -10.62 6.74
CA LYS A 68 7.69 -11.77 6.74
C LYS A 68 7.35 -12.77 7.84
N LYS A 69 7.04 -12.30 9.05
CA LYS A 69 6.63 -13.14 10.17
C LYS A 69 5.39 -13.95 9.83
N ARG A 70 4.37 -13.32 9.23
CA ARG A 70 3.12 -13.98 8.79
C ARG A 70 3.40 -15.05 7.74
N ILE A 71 4.21 -14.75 6.72
CA ILE A 71 4.65 -15.73 5.72
C ILE A 71 5.35 -16.90 6.40
N TYR A 72 6.33 -16.64 7.26
CA TYR A 72 7.12 -17.69 7.94
C TYR A 72 6.24 -18.57 8.82
N THR A 73 5.30 -17.98 9.56
CA THR A 73 4.35 -18.72 10.38
C THR A 73 3.48 -19.63 9.54
N LEU A 74 2.98 -19.17 8.40
CA LEU A 74 2.16 -19.97 7.49
C LEU A 74 2.92 -21.18 6.94
N PHE A 75 4.22 -21.02 6.69
CA PHE A 75 5.09 -22.11 6.19
C PHE A 75 5.81 -22.91 7.31
N GLY A 76 5.39 -22.72 8.56
CA GLY A 76 6.03 -23.42 9.70
C GLY A 76 7.49 -23.05 9.91
N ARG A 77 7.95 -21.92 9.38
CA ARG A 77 9.34 -21.43 9.54
C ARG A 77 9.44 -20.56 10.79
N LYS A 78 10.57 -20.64 11.46
CA LYS A 78 10.85 -19.77 12.62
C LYS A 78 11.24 -18.37 12.15
N PHE A 79 10.51 -17.35 12.60
CA PHE A 79 10.89 -15.95 12.47
C PHE A 79 12.02 -15.64 13.47
N LYS A 80 13.05 -14.92 13.02
CA LYS A 80 14.27 -14.64 13.82
C LYS A 80 14.53 -13.15 14.05
N ASP A 81 13.67 -12.28 13.52
CA ASP A 81 13.90 -10.84 13.51
C ASP A 81 13.06 -10.09 14.60
N ASP A 82 12.58 -10.82 15.64
CA ASP A 82 11.78 -10.22 16.73
C ASP A 82 12.51 -9.07 17.47
N ASP A 83 13.81 -9.22 17.73
CA ASP A 83 14.64 -8.19 18.36
C ASP A 83 14.75 -6.94 17.47
N LYS A 84 14.83 -7.13 16.16
CA LYS A 84 14.88 -6.03 15.19
C LYS A 84 13.57 -5.26 15.17
N VAL A 85 12.43 -5.95 15.14
CA VAL A 85 11.11 -5.33 15.25
C VAL A 85 11.02 -4.53 16.54
N THR A 86 11.34 -5.12 17.69
CA THR A 86 11.30 -4.47 19.01
C THR A 86 12.17 -3.21 19.05
N ASN A 87 13.36 -3.26 18.45
CA ASN A 87 14.27 -2.12 18.40
C ASN A 87 13.70 -0.96 17.53
N LEU A 88 13.10 -1.27 16.38
CA LEU A 88 12.44 -0.28 15.52
C LEU A 88 11.26 0.37 16.24
N LEU A 89 10.40 -0.41 16.90
CA LEU A 89 9.27 0.09 17.69
C LEU A 89 9.71 1.04 18.79
N ARG A 90 10.78 0.69 19.53
CA ARG A 90 11.34 1.56 20.57
C ARG A 90 11.87 2.89 20.00
N LYS A 91 12.50 2.88 18.82
CA LYS A 91 12.95 4.11 18.15
C LYS A 91 11.78 4.97 17.71
N LEU A 92 10.74 4.37 17.12
CA LEU A 92 9.53 5.09 16.73
C LEU A 92 8.85 5.73 17.93
N ALA A 93 8.72 5.03 19.05
CA ALA A 93 8.18 5.58 20.29
C ALA A 93 9.02 6.76 20.82
N ALA A 94 10.35 6.66 20.77
CA ALA A 94 11.26 7.73 21.19
C ALA A 94 11.20 8.98 20.30
N ASN A 95 10.82 8.82 19.01
CA ASN A 95 10.72 9.90 18.03
C ASN A 95 9.34 10.58 17.99
N GLN A 96 8.39 10.13 18.82
CA GLN A 96 7.10 10.80 18.94
C GLN A 96 7.28 12.24 19.43
N ASN A 97 6.68 13.20 18.72
CA ASN A 97 6.76 14.61 19.08
C ASN A 97 5.79 14.99 20.23
N ASP A 98 5.87 16.24 20.70
CA ASP A 98 5.01 16.72 21.79
C ASP A 98 3.53 16.75 21.40
N GLY A 99 3.21 16.87 20.10
CA GLY A 99 1.86 16.75 19.53
C GLY A 99 1.36 15.32 19.40
N LYS A 100 2.07 14.32 19.93
CA LYS A 100 1.78 12.88 19.87
C LYS A 100 1.76 12.28 18.47
N LEU A 101 2.40 12.93 17.51
CA LEU A 101 2.49 12.54 16.11
C LEU A 101 3.95 12.41 15.69
N TRP A 102 4.20 12.14 14.40
CA TRP A 102 5.54 11.96 13.84
C TRP A 102 5.74 12.80 12.59
N GLY A 103 6.97 13.26 12.39
CA GLY A 103 7.49 13.82 11.14
C GLY A 103 8.55 12.90 10.51
N TRP A 104 9.40 13.44 9.66
CA TRP A 104 10.47 12.69 8.99
C TRP A 104 11.52 12.12 9.95
N TRP A 105 12.02 12.97 10.84
CA TRP A 105 13.08 12.63 11.78
C TRP A 105 12.57 12.93 13.18
N ASN A 106 13.19 12.70 14.19
CA ASN A 106 12.87 12.99 15.59
C ASN A 106 11.67 13.96 15.82
N ARG A 107 11.70 14.79 16.85
CA ARG A 107 10.53 15.51 17.41
C ARG A 107 10.19 16.87 16.77
N GLU A 108 10.76 17.21 15.60
CA GLU A 108 10.71 18.60 15.12
C GLU A 108 9.42 18.99 14.40
N GLN A 109 8.88 18.15 13.54
CA GLN A 109 7.72 18.49 12.72
C GLN A 109 6.71 17.34 12.68
N THR A 110 5.47 17.68 12.37
CA THR A 110 4.42 16.69 12.14
C THR A 110 4.12 16.59 10.65
N GLU A 111 4.27 15.37 10.11
CA GLU A 111 3.76 15.00 8.80
C GLU A 111 2.65 13.96 8.98
N LEU A 112 1.44 14.31 8.58
CA LEU A 112 0.27 13.50 8.90
C LEU A 112 0.32 12.11 8.23
N TRP A 113 0.79 12.03 6.99
CA TRP A 113 0.92 10.77 6.26
C TRP A 113 2.02 9.86 6.87
N ILE A 114 3.11 10.44 7.40
CA ILE A 114 4.13 9.68 8.14
C ILE A 114 3.55 9.19 9.47
N SER A 115 2.83 10.07 10.19
CA SER A 115 2.15 9.70 11.43
C SER A 115 1.15 8.56 11.20
N GLN A 116 0.42 8.57 10.08
CA GLN A 116 -0.46 7.48 9.69
C GLN A 116 0.33 6.17 9.49
N GLN A 117 1.42 6.21 8.73
CA GLN A 117 2.26 5.04 8.48
C GLN A 117 2.81 4.46 9.78
N VAL A 118 3.28 5.33 10.71
CA VAL A 118 3.81 4.92 12.01
C VAL A 118 2.71 4.32 12.90
N VAL A 119 1.57 4.99 13.04
CA VAL A 119 0.47 4.48 13.88
C VAL A 119 -0.02 3.14 13.38
N GLU A 120 -0.19 2.98 12.07
CA GLU A 120 -0.56 1.70 11.48
C GLU A 120 0.47 0.60 11.79
N ALA A 121 1.77 0.90 11.66
CA ALA A 121 2.83 -0.07 11.97
C ALA A 121 2.85 -0.46 13.47
N LEU A 122 2.58 0.51 14.38
CA LEU A 122 2.49 0.24 15.81
C LEU A 122 1.27 -0.65 16.13
N LEU A 123 0.10 -0.34 15.57
CA LEU A 123 -1.12 -1.13 15.78
C LEU A 123 -0.98 -2.56 15.21
N ASP A 124 -0.38 -2.70 14.03
CA ASP A 124 -0.10 -4.01 13.44
C ASP A 124 0.87 -4.82 14.31
N ALA A 125 1.88 -4.16 14.89
CA ALA A 125 2.81 -4.81 15.81
C ALA A 125 2.10 -5.29 17.09
N GLU A 126 1.16 -4.51 17.64
CA GLU A 126 0.36 -4.93 18.80
C GLU A 126 -0.48 -6.19 18.49
N THR A 127 -1.06 -6.29 17.31
CA THR A 127 -1.81 -7.50 16.89
C THR A 127 -0.91 -8.75 16.80
N GLU A 128 0.38 -8.56 16.54
CA GLU A 128 1.40 -9.62 16.51
C GLU A 128 2.07 -9.87 17.88
N GLY A 129 1.54 -9.22 18.94
CA GLY A 129 1.97 -9.44 20.33
C GLY A 129 3.16 -8.59 20.80
N TYR A 130 3.60 -7.58 20.01
CA TYR A 130 4.67 -6.69 20.45
C TYR A 130 4.15 -5.57 21.35
N LYS A 131 5.00 -5.14 22.28
CA LYS A 131 4.72 -3.95 23.13
C LYS A 131 5.22 -2.71 22.39
N THR A 132 4.33 -1.78 22.09
CA THR A 132 4.66 -0.54 21.37
C THR A 132 4.85 0.66 22.29
N GLY A 133 4.28 0.65 23.48
CA GLY A 133 4.25 1.80 24.39
C GLY A 133 3.34 2.92 23.88
N LEU A 134 2.44 2.65 22.93
CA LEU A 134 1.52 3.65 22.38
C LEU A 134 0.49 4.09 23.42
N ASP A 135 0.50 5.38 23.76
CA ASP A 135 -0.57 6.00 24.54
C ASP A 135 -1.76 6.31 23.63
N ARG A 136 -2.68 5.34 23.54
CA ARG A 136 -3.86 5.43 22.65
C ARG A 136 -4.76 6.61 23.00
N GLN A 137 -4.91 6.93 24.30
CA GLN A 137 -5.78 8.04 24.72
C GLN A 137 -5.17 9.38 24.32
N ALA A 138 -3.91 9.63 24.65
CA ALA A 138 -3.22 10.86 24.28
C ALA A 138 -3.16 11.05 22.75
N LEU A 139 -2.96 9.97 21.99
CA LEU A 139 -2.99 10.02 20.53
C LEU A 139 -4.39 10.33 20.00
N THR A 140 -5.43 9.69 20.55
CA THR A 140 -6.83 9.95 20.19
C THR A 140 -7.21 11.42 20.41
N ASP A 141 -6.84 11.97 21.58
CA ASP A 141 -7.10 13.38 21.90
C ASP A 141 -6.39 14.34 20.94
N ALA A 142 -5.13 14.05 20.59
CA ALA A 142 -4.37 14.83 19.63
C ALA A 142 -4.96 14.80 18.23
N LEU A 143 -5.39 13.62 17.75
CA LEU A 143 -6.01 13.45 16.44
C LEU A 143 -7.38 14.13 16.38
N LEU A 144 -8.20 14.02 17.44
CA LEU A 144 -9.51 14.66 17.52
C LEU A 144 -9.39 16.20 17.55
N ALA A 145 -8.46 16.72 18.33
CA ALA A 145 -8.15 18.15 18.33
C ALA A 145 -7.66 18.62 16.95
N GLY A 146 -6.81 17.81 16.30
CA GLY A 146 -6.33 18.06 14.95
C GLY A 146 -7.44 18.08 13.91
N LEU A 147 -8.40 17.15 13.99
CA LEU A 147 -9.58 17.07 13.14
C LEU A 147 -10.47 18.33 13.28
N ASN A 148 -10.87 18.64 14.51
CA ASN A 148 -11.74 19.80 14.76
C ASN A 148 -11.10 21.13 14.34
N ARG A 149 -9.79 21.31 14.54
CA ARG A 149 -9.06 22.51 14.13
C ARG A 149 -9.02 22.69 12.62
N ARG A 150 -8.98 21.62 11.83
CA ARG A 150 -8.85 21.65 10.37
C ARG A 150 -10.19 21.79 9.64
N MET A 151 -11.29 21.35 10.24
CA MET A 151 -12.62 21.36 9.62
C MET A 151 -13.02 22.74 9.03
N PRO A 152 -12.91 23.87 9.75
CA PRO A 152 -13.40 25.16 9.21
C PRO A 152 -12.70 25.56 7.91
N ALA A 153 -11.40 25.29 7.81
CA ALA A 153 -10.62 25.69 6.64
C ALA A 153 -10.72 24.67 5.47
N ALA A 154 -11.24 23.47 5.71
CA ALA A 154 -11.35 22.45 4.67
C ALA A 154 -12.52 22.71 3.72
N ALA A 155 -13.58 23.37 4.17
CA ALA A 155 -14.76 23.70 3.36
C ALA A 155 -14.46 24.61 2.14
N SER A 156 -13.38 25.41 2.21
CA SER A 156 -12.95 26.34 1.16
C SER A 156 -11.72 25.85 0.38
N ASP A 157 -11.23 24.65 0.64
CA ASP A 157 -10.02 24.10 0.00
C ASP A 157 -10.35 23.49 -1.37
N SER A 158 -9.95 24.15 -2.44
CA SER A 158 -10.12 23.67 -3.82
C SER A 158 -9.06 22.65 -4.25
N THR A 159 -8.00 22.46 -3.45
CA THR A 159 -6.89 21.54 -3.81
C THR A 159 -7.16 20.09 -3.39
N GLY A 160 -8.09 19.88 -2.47
CA GLY A 160 -8.37 18.58 -1.87
C GLY A 160 -7.36 18.12 -0.82
N MET A 161 -6.30 18.90 -0.54
CA MET A 161 -5.28 18.54 0.45
C MET A 161 -5.88 18.47 1.86
N ARG A 162 -6.65 19.46 2.25
CA ARG A 162 -7.28 19.50 3.59
C ARG A 162 -8.33 18.41 3.77
N LYS A 163 -9.12 18.14 2.71
CA LYS A 163 -10.03 16.99 2.72
C LYS A 163 -9.27 15.69 2.95
N ASN A 164 -8.13 15.52 2.30
CA ASN A 164 -7.27 14.35 2.47
C ASN A 164 -6.74 14.23 3.90
N GLU A 165 -6.33 15.34 4.53
CA GLU A 165 -5.94 15.36 5.95
C GLU A 165 -7.08 14.93 6.89
N LEU A 166 -8.31 15.42 6.65
CA LEU A 166 -9.47 15.01 7.45
C LEU A 166 -9.76 13.51 7.30
N LEU A 167 -9.69 12.97 6.08
CA LEU A 167 -9.85 11.56 5.79
C LEU A 167 -8.80 10.72 6.54
N SER A 168 -7.55 11.16 6.56
CA SER A 168 -6.47 10.50 7.32
C SER A 168 -6.76 10.50 8.82
N LEU A 169 -7.17 11.65 9.37
CA LEU A 169 -7.46 11.78 10.81
C LEU A 169 -8.63 10.89 11.24
N VAL A 170 -9.73 10.88 10.48
CA VAL A 170 -10.89 10.02 10.78
C VAL A 170 -10.51 8.54 10.65
N GLY A 171 -9.73 8.18 9.62
CA GLY A 171 -9.26 6.81 9.44
C GLY A 171 -8.38 6.33 10.61
N LEU A 172 -7.49 7.18 11.13
CA LEU A 172 -6.67 6.86 12.29
C LEU A 172 -7.50 6.74 13.57
N LEU A 173 -8.43 7.68 13.82
CA LEU A 173 -9.34 7.60 14.96
C LEU A 173 -10.13 6.29 14.97
N ARG A 174 -10.60 5.85 13.79
CA ARG A 174 -11.28 4.56 13.65
C ARG A 174 -10.36 3.38 13.98
N LYS A 175 -9.11 3.39 13.50
CA LYS A 175 -8.14 2.30 13.79
C LYS A 175 -7.76 2.24 15.28
N LEU A 176 -7.87 3.35 15.99
CA LEU A 176 -7.68 3.43 17.44
C LEU A 176 -8.94 3.04 18.23
N ASP A 177 -10.03 2.68 17.56
CA ASP A 177 -11.35 2.41 18.17
C ASP A 177 -11.86 3.60 19.01
N ALA A 178 -11.54 4.82 18.58
CA ALA A 178 -11.93 6.05 19.26
C ALA A 178 -13.46 6.18 19.30
N ARG A 179 -14.01 6.54 20.47
CA ARG A 179 -15.45 6.76 20.66
C ARG A 179 -15.80 8.22 20.34
N ILE A 180 -16.11 8.47 19.06
CA ILE A 180 -16.49 9.81 18.55
C ILE A 180 -17.77 9.73 17.71
N ASP A 181 -18.36 10.86 17.39
CA ASP A 181 -19.53 10.97 16.50
C ASP A 181 -19.08 10.83 15.02
N TYR A 182 -18.80 9.61 14.59
CA TYR A 182 -18.42 9.33 13.21
C TYR A 182 -19.43 9.82 12.18
N PRO A 183 -20.76 9.64 12.34
CA PRO A 183 -21.75 10.16 11.40
C PRO A 183 -21.60 11.65 11.12
N ARG A 184 -21.38 12.47 12.14
CA ARG A 184 -21.17 13.92 12.01
C ARG A 184 -19.92 14.22 11.16
N TYR A 185 -18.79 13.57 11.45
CA TYR A 185 -17.53 13.80 10.72
C TYR A 185 -17.60 13.30 9.28
N CYS A 186 -18.20 12.13 9.06
CA CYS A 186 -18.41 11.59 7.72
C CYS A 186 -19.30 12.48 6.88
N ALA A 187 -20.42 12.96 7.41
CA ALA A 187 -21.33 13.88 6.71
C ALA A 187 -20.63 15.18 6.32
N PHE A 188 -19.84 15.76 7.24
CA PHE A 188 -19.06 16.96 6.96
C PHE A 188 -18.04 16.73 5.84
N ILE A 189 -17.23 15.67 5.94
CA ILE A 189 -16.19 15.38 4.94
C ILE A 189 -16.81 15.05 3.59
N ALA A 190 -17.92 14.32 3.55
CA ALA A 190 -18.63 13.99 2.32
C ALA A 190 -19.24 15.24 1.65
N SER A 191 -19.59 16.29 2.43
CA SER A 191 -20.10 17.55 1.88
C SER A 191 -19.03 18.40 1.19
N ILE A 192 -17.74 18.17 1.45
CA ILE A 192 -16.64 18.86 0.78
C ILE A 192 -16.46 18.26 -0.63
N PRO A 193 -16.42 19.07 -1.71
CA PRO A 193 -16.20 18.58 -3.06
C PRO A 193 -14.90 17.78 -3.18
N ASP A 194 -14.92 16.73 -4.02
CA ASP A 194 -13.73 15.97 -4.36
C ASP A 194 -12.93 16.70 -5.43
N ALA A 195 -11.77 17.23 -5.06
CA ALA A 195 -10.86 17.91 -5.99
C ALA A 195 -10.02 16.91 -6.81
N THR A 196 -9.81 15.71 -6.29
CA THR A 196 -8.98 14.66 -6.91
C THR A 196 -9.70 13.31 -6.91
N LEU A 197 -9.26 12.40 -7.76
CA LEU A 197 -9.73 11.01 -7.73
C LEU A 197 -9.40 10.34 -6.39
N GLY A 198 -8.22 10.65 -5.83
CA GLY A 198 -7.83 10.18 -4.51
C GLY A 198 -8.81 10.61 -3.41
N ASN A 199 -9.26 11.88 -3.41
CA ASN A 199 -10.29 12.31 -2.46
C ASN A 199 -11.57 11.49 -2.61
N ARG A 200 -12.03 11.27 -3.85
CA ARG A 200 -13.24 10.51 -4.13
C ARG A 200 -13.15 9.08 -3.65
N LEU A 201 -12.04 8.39 -3.92
CA LEU A 201 -11.81 7.01 -3.50
C LEU A 201 -11.74 6.90 -1.98
N ARG A 202 -10.97 7.77 -1.31
CA ARG A 202 -10.83 7.76 0.15
C ARG A 202 -12.14 8.15 0.86
N THR A 203 -12.93 9.06 0.28
CA THR A 203 -14.28 9.35 0.79
C THR A 203 -15.18 8.12 0.68
N ALA A 204 -15.15 7.41 -0.45
CA ALA A 204 -15.91 6.18 -0.64
C ALA A 204 -15.48 5.08 0.36
N GLU A 205 -14.17 4.90 0.59
CA GLU A 205 -13.64 3.96 1.59
C GLU A 205 -14.09 4.31 3.01
N MET A 206 -14.03 5.59 3.38
CA MET A 206 -14.52 6.08 4.67
C MET A 206 -16.02 5.79 4.85
N LEU A 207 -16.85 6.10 3.85
CA LEU A 207 -18.29 5.85 3.90
C LEU A 207 -18.59 4.35 3.96
N GLN A 208 -17.89 3.52 3.18
CA GLN A 208 -18.05 2.06 3.26
C GLN A 208 -17.81 1.51 4.67
N GLN A 209 -16.86 2.09 5.39
CA GLN A 209 -16.45 1.62 6.70
C GLN A 209 -17.26 2.19 7.87
N LEU A 210 -17.77 3.40 7.74
CA LEU A 210 -18.36 4.17 8.84
C LEU A 210 -19.81 4.60 8.61
N ALA A 211 -20.25 4.68 7.37
CA ALA A 211 -21.60 5.11 6.97
C ALA A 211 -22.01 4.42 5.64
N PRO A 212 -22.18 3.08 5.62
CA PRO A 212 -22.34 2.32 4.38
C PRO A 212 -23.54 2.71 3.53
N ASP A 213 -24.59 3.26 4.12
CA ASP A 213 -25.80 3.74 3.40
C ASP A 213 -25.49 4.89 2.42
N GLY A 214 -24.39 5.64 2.63
CA GLY A 214 -23.93 6.72 1.77
C GLY A 214 -22.87 6.33 0.75
N MET A 215 -22.52 5.05 0.66
CA MET A 215 -21.42 4.59 -0.18
C MET A 215 -21.78 4.57 -1.67
N PRO A 216 -20.92 5.09 -2.56
CA PRO A 216 -21.09 4.92 -4.01
C PRO A 216 -21.06 3.44 -4.41
N ALA A 217 -21.87 3.06 -5.40
CA ALA A 217 -21.85 1.70 -5.93
C ALA A 217 -20.44 1.33 -6.45
N ALA A 218 -19.99 0.12 -6.18
CA ALA A 218 -18.67 -0.37 -6.61
C ALA A 218 -18.46 -0.25 -8.13
N ASP A 219 -19.52 -0.41 -8.94
CA ASP A 219 -19.47 -0.25 -10.39
C ASP A 219 -19.15 1.18 -10.82
N SER A 220 -19.58 2.19 -10.06
CA SER A 220 -19.24 3.59 -10.34
C SER A 220 -17.74 3.88 -10.12
N LEU A 221 -17.10 3.16 -9.21
CA LEU A 221 -15.66 3.24 -8.99
C LEU A 221 -14.87 2.51 -10.09
N LEU A 222 -15.38 1.36 -10.57
CA LEU A 222 -14.80 0.63 -11.70
C LEU A 222 -14.85 1.44 -13.00
N ALA A 223 -15.89 2.25 -13.20
CA ALA A 223 -15.98 3.14 -14.36
C ALA A 223 -14.89 4.23 -14.39
N LEU A 224 -14.23 4.50 -13.26
CA LEU A 224 -13.10 5.44 -13.16
C LEU A 224 -11.74 4.79 -13.40
N ALA A 225 -11.69 3.47 -13.52
CA ALA A 225 -10.43 2.75 -13.69
C ALA A 225 -9.80 3.03 -15.05
N SER A 226 -8.48 3.17 -15.05
CA SER A 226 -7.63 3.12 -16.22
C SER A 226 -7.17 1.69 -16.48
N ARG A 227 -6.70 1.42 -17.71
CA ARG A 227 -6.15 0.11 -18.09
C ARG A 227 -4.74 0.26 -18.60
N THR A 228 -3.88 -0.70 -18.24
CA THR A 228 -2.57 -0.85 -18.87
C THR A 228 -2.70 -1.51 -20.24
N MET A 229 -1.62 -1.55 -21.01
CA MET A 229 -1.56 -2.29 -22.26
C MET A 229 -1.80 -3.81 -22.09
N MET A 230 -1.48 -4.35 -20.89
CA MET A 230 -1.72 -5.75 -20.53
C MET A 230 -3.12 -6.00 -19.98
N GLY A 231 -3.97 -4.96 -19.91
CA GLY A 231 -5.35 -5.05 -19.43
C GLY A 231 -5.53 -4.95 -17.91
N SER A 232 -4.47 -4.70 -17.17
CA SER A 232 -4.52 -4.49 -15.72
C SER A 232 -5.24 -3.21 -15.37
N LEU A 233 -5.85 -3.17 -14.17
CA LEU A 233 -6.66 -2.04 -13.70
C LEU A 233 -5.89 -1.19 -12.70
N TYR A 234 -5.98 0.14 -12.84
CA TYR A 234 -5.41 1.10 -11.89
C TYR A 234 -6.20 2.41 -11.88
N TRP A 235 -5.99 3.22 -10.85
CA TRP A 235 -6.66 4.51 -10.69
C TRP A 235 -5.64 5.63 -10.63
N ARG A 236 -5.74 6.57 -11.56
CA ARG A 236 -4.84 7.70 -11.70
C ARG A 236 -5.61 8.99 -11.85
N ASP A 237 -5.20 10.01 -11.11
CA ASP A 237 -5.69 11.37 -11.35
C ASP A 237 -5.34 11.81 -12.78
N LYS A 238 -6.24 12.54 -13.41
CA LYS A 238 -5.93 13.20 -14.68
C LYS A 238 -4.76 14.14 -14.43
N ALA A 239 -3.73 14.05 -15.26
CA ALA A 239 -2.61 14.96 -15.17
C ALA A 239 -3.12 16.40 -15.22
N PRO A 240 -2.65 17.31 -14.34
CA PRO A 240 -2.95 18.72 -14.46
C PRO A 240 -2.47 19.22 -15.84
N LEU A 241 -3.23 20.09 -16.47
CA LEU A 241 -2.90 20.68 -17.77
C LEU A 241 -1.55 21.42 -17.78
N GLU A 242 -1.11 21.89 -16.61
CA GLU A 242 0.20 22.47 -16.38
C GLU A 242 1.03 21.59 -15.44
N PRO A 243 2.32 21.32 -15.76
CA PRO A 243 3.20 20.59 -14.87
C PRO A 243 3.51 21.47 -13.65
N THR A 244 2.77 21.29 -12.58
CA THR A 244 3.18 21.82 -11.26
C THR A 244 4.53 21.21 -10.87
N PRO A 245 5.51 22.02 -10.41
CA PRO A 245 6.77 21.46 -9.92
C PRO A 245 6.45 20.42 -8.84
N ARG A 246 6.79 19.15 -9.08
CA ARG A 246 6.60 18.03 -8.15
C ARG A 246 7.55 18.16 -6.96
N ARG A 247 7.58 19.29 -6.31
CA ARG A 247 8.43 19.52 -5.13
C ARG A 247 7.86 18.78 -3.97
N PHE A 248 7.49 17.77 -3.75
CA PHE A 248 6.90 16.96 -2.66
C PHE A 248 5.47 16.48 -2.96
N ALA A 249 5.31 15.67 -4.03
CA ALA A 249 4.11 14.85 -4.12
C ALA A 249 4.05 13.96 -2.88
N GLN A 250 3.03 14.15 -2.06
CA GLN A 250 2.84 13.30 -0.89
C GLN A 250 2.57 11.86 -1.37
N PRO A 251 3.30 10.85 -0.87
CA PRO A 251 3.15 9.48 -1.34
C PRO A 251 1.73 8.92 -1.18
N ASP A 252 0.97 9.39 -0.19
CA ASP A 252 -0.43 9.03 0.06
C ASP A 252 -1.43 9.61 -0.96
N MET A 253 -0.95 10.41 -1.92
CA MET A 253 -1.72 10.93 -3.06
C MET A 253 -1.25 10.34 -4.40
N SER A 254 -0.55 9.23 -4.39
CA SER A 254 -0.03 8.58 -5.59
C SER A 254 -1.06 7.69 -6.30
N ASP A 255 -0.79 7.36 -7.56
CA ASP A 255 -1.57 6.37 -8.33
C ASP A 255 -1.57 5.00 -7.64
N VAL A 256 -0.48 4.65 -6.95
CA VAL A 256 -0.36 3.44 -6.14
C VAL A 256 -1.37 3.47 -5.01
N GLU A 257 -1.42 4.54 -4.20
CA GLU A 257 -2.35 4.61 -3.08
C GLU A 257 -3.81 4.70 -3.56
N ASN A 258 -4.10 5.40 -4.66
CA ASN A 258 -5.43 5.40 -5.28
C ASN A 258 -5.86 3.98 -5.67
N THR A 259 -4.95 3.22 -6.27
CA THR A 259 -5.22 1.84 -6.70
C THR A 259 -5.36 0.89 -5.52
N LEU A 260 -4.57 1.05 -4.46
CA LEU A 260 -4.71 0.29 -3.21
C LEU A 260 -6.05 0.60 -2.51
N THR A 261 -6.47 1.86 -2.50
CA THR A 261 -7.77 2.26 -1.95
C THR A 261 -8.92 1.63 -2.71
N ALA A 262 -8.89 1.67 -4.06
CA ALA A 262 -9.87 1.00 -4.89
C ALA A 262 -9.88 -0.53 -4.67
N TYR A 263 -8.69 -1.13 -4.51
CA TYR A 263 -8.57 -2.55 -4.19
C TYR A 263 -9.28 -2.90 -2.88
N ARG A 264 -9.04 -2.13 -1.79
CA ARG A 264 -9.69 -2.36 -0.50
C ARG A 264 -11.20 -2.23 -0.57
N ILE A 265 -11.71 -1.21 -1.29
CA ILE A 265 -13.15 -1.02 -1.49
C ILE A 265 -13.77 -2.20 -2.23
N LEU A 266 -13.19 -2.62 -3.35
CA LEU A 266 -13.69 -3.72 -4.17
C LEU A 266 -13.60 -5.07 -3.44
N ARG A 267 -12.55 -5.28 -2.66
CA ARG A 267 -12.40 -6.46 -1.79
C ARG A 267 -13.54 -6.53 -0.76
N ALA A 268 -13.80 -5.44 -0.07
CA ALA A 268 -14.86 -5.36 0.93
C ALA A 268 -16.28 -5.51 0.34
N ALA A 269 -16.49 -5.05 -0.91
CA ALA A 269 -17.75 -5.24 -1.62
C ALA A 269 -18.02 -6.71 -2.01
N GLY A 270 -16.99 -7.56 -2.06
CA GLY A 270 -17.12 -8.97 -2.44
C GLY A 270 -17.41 -9.19 -3.94
N ASN A 271 -17.39 -10.46 -4.37
CA ASN A 271 -17.75 -10.88 -5.74
C ASN A 271 -17.00 -10.17 -6.90
N ARG A 272 -15.76 -9.72 -6.68
CA ARG A 272 -14.94 -8.95 -7.63
C ARG A 272 -13.59 -9.62 -7.92
N LYS A 273 -13.55 -10.96 -7.92
CA LYS A 273 -12.28 -11.71 -8.05
C LYS A 273 -11.48 -11.35 -9.29
N ALA A 274 -12.15 -11.20 -10.44
CA ALA A 274 -11.48 -10.89 -11.72
C ALA A 274 -10.88 -9.48 -11.73
N GLU A 275 -11.60 -8.51 -11.17
CA GLU A 275 -11.11 -7.12 -11.05
C GLU A 275 -9.95 -7.03 -10.07
N LEU A 276 -10.05 -7.67 -8.90
CA LEU A 276 -8.98 -7.74 -7.91
C LEU A 276 -7.71 -8.38 -8.48
N GLU A 277 -7.84 -9.41 -9.33
CA GLU A 277 -6.71 -10.02 -10.03
C GLU A 277 -6.04 -9.04 -10.99
N LYS A 278 -6.81 -8.30 -11.79
CA LYS A 278 -6.29 -7.27 -12.69
C LYS A 278 -5.58 -6.14 -11.94
N ILE A 279 -6.06 -5.78 -10.74
CA ILE A 279 -5.39 -4.79 -9.92
C ILE A 279 -4.08 -5.34 -9.35
N ARG A 280 -4.06 -6.59 -8.90
CA ARG A 280 -2.81 -7.24 -8.44
C ARG A 280 -1.76 -7.27 -9.56
N ASN A 281 -2.16 -7.63 -10.77
CA ASN A 281 -1.26 -7.64 -11.92
C ASN A 281 -0.67 -6.24 -12.18
N TYR A 282 -1.46 -5.17 -12.05
CA TYR A 282 -0.94 -3.80 -12.15
C TYR A 282 0.25 -3.56 -11.23
N PHE A 283 0.19 -3.98 -9.96
CA PHE A 283 1.30 -3.77 -9.06
C PHE A 283 2.57 -4.51 -9.48
N PHE A 284 2.45 -5.72 -10.02
CA PHE A 284 3.61 -6.43 -10.58
C PHE A 284 4.17 -5.74 -11.82
N GLU A 285 3.32 -5.20 -12.71
CA GLU A 285 3.75 -4.40 -13.86
C GLU A 285 4.48 -3.10 -13.46
N GLN A 286 4.28 -2.58 -12.25
CA GLN A 286 4.95 -1.38 -11.76
C GLN A 286 6.33 -1.64 -11.17
N ARG A 287 6.72 -2.89 -10.97
CA ARG A 287 8.08 -3.22 -10.49
C ARG A 287 9.11 -2.87 -11.57
N LYS A 288 10.25 -2.39 -11.13
CA LYS A 288 11.41 -2.08 -11.99
C LYS A 288 12.66 -2.65 -11.35
N SER A 289 13.37 -3.50 -12.09
CA SER A 289 14.58 -4.16 -11.58
C SER A 289 14.32 -4.93 -10.27
N GLY A 290 13.18 -5.60 -10.16
CA GLY A 290 12.82 -6.43 -9.01
C GLY A 290 12.25 -5.69 -7.80
N SER A 291 11.97 -4.37 -7.88
CA SER A 291 11.44 -3.61 -6.74
C SER A 291 10.41 -2.57 -7.15
N TRP A 292 9.57 -2.17 -6.20
CA TRP A 292 8.72 -0.98 -6.36
C TRP A 292 9.50 0.30 -6.05
N ARG A 293 8.86 1.44 -6.25
CA ARG A 293 9.50 2.75 -6.35
C ARG A 293 10.20 3.23 -5.07
N ASN A 294 9.63 2.96 -3.90
CA ASN A 294 10.14 3.44 -2.61
C ASN A 294 9.58 2.58 -1.45
N THR A 295 10.18 2.72 -0.26
CA THR A 295 9.83 1.94 0.93
C THR A 295 8.38 2.08 1.36
N TYR A 296 7.80 3.28 1.24
CA TYR A 296 6.40 3.54 1.56
C TYR A 296 5.46 2.74 0.64
N GLU A 297 5.56 2.96 -0.69
CA GLU A 297 4.70 2.26 -1.66
C GLU A 297 4.87 0.74 -1.56
N SER A 298 6.11 0.26 -1.43
CA SER A 298 6.42 -1.16 -1.27
C SER A 298 5.74 -1.77 -0.06
N SER A 299 5.86 -1.13 1.10
CA SER A 299 5.24 -1.64 2.34
C SER A 299 3.71 -1.66 2.26
N ARG A 300 3.11 -0.64 1.62
CA ARG A 300 1.66 -0.54 1.41
C ARG A 300 1.13 -1.61 0.46
N ILE A 301 1.86 -1.89 -0.63
CA ILE A 301 1.51 -2.95 -1.59
C ILE A 301 1.60 -4.31 -0.90
N VAL A 302 2.72 -4.60 -0.24
CA VAL A 302 2.91 -5.87 0.49
C VAL A 302 1.79 -6.07 1.51
N GLU A 303 1.54 -5.10 2.38
CA GLU A 303 0.52 -5.16 3.42
C GLU A 303 -0.90 -5.42 2.87
N THR A 304 -1.24 -4.79 1.75
CA THR A 304 -2.60 -4.82 1.19
C THR A 304 -2.86 -6.05 0.32
N ILE A 305 -1.89 -6.46 -0.50
CA ILE A 305 -2.10 -7.48 -1.54
C ILE A 305 -1.70 -8.88 -1.07
N MET A 306 -0.62 -8.98 -0.29
CA MET A 306 -0.05 -10.27 0.13
C MET A 306 -1.04 -11.15 0.90
N PRO A 307 -1.87 -10.64 1.85
CA PRO A 307 -2.80 -11.49 2.59
C PRO A 307 -3.76 -12.27 1.69
N ASP A 308 -4.31 -11.62 0.65
CA ASP A 308 -5.22 -12.26 -0.30
C ASP A 308 -4.54 -13.33 -1.14
N MET A 309 -3.27 -13.17 -1.42
CA MET A 309 -2.50 -14.15 -2.15
C MET A 309 -2.15 -15.35 -1.28
N LEU A 310 -1.87 -15.13 0.01
CA LEU A 310 -1.66 -16.21 0.98
C LEU A 310 -2.93 -17.05 1.18
N GLU A 311 -4.10 -16.41 1.28
CA GLU A 311 -5.38 -17.11 1.39
C GLU A 311 -5.69 -17.95 0.15
N LYS A 312 -5.42 -17.41 -1.05
CA LYS A 312 -5.72 -18.05 -2.32
C LYS A 312 -4.83 -19.26 -2.58
N ASP A 313 -3.54 -19.13 -2.32
CA ASP A 313 -2.56 -20.17 -2.63
C ASP A 313 -2.50 -21.28 -1.58
N GLY A 314 -3.12 -21.09 -0.41
CA GLY A 314 -3.20 -22.10 0.66
C GLY A 314 -1.85 -22.72 1.06
N GLY A 315 -0.76 -22.01 0.78
CA GLY A 315 0.60 -22.52 0.95
C GLY A 315 1.01 -23.60 -0.05
N THR A 316 0.19 -23.89 -1.07
CA THR A 316 0.54 -24.84 -2.12
C THR A 316 1.32 -24.14 -3.23
N PHE A 317 2.57 -24.55 -3.39
CA PHE A 317 3.41 -24.12 -4.49
C PHE A 317 3.00 -24.85 -5.78
N ARG A 318 2.63 -24.11 -6.83
CA ARG A 318 2.36 -24.67 -8.15
C ARG A 318 3.65 -24.75 -8.95
N GLU A 319 3.81 -25.83 -9.71
CA GLU A 319 4.91 -25.92 -10.67
C GLU A 319 4.61 -24.94 -11.83
N ALA A 320 5.58 -24.09 -12.16
CA ALA A 320 5.58 -23.33 -13.41
C ALA A 320 6.57 -23.93 -14.40
N SER A 321 6.30 -23.78 -15.68
CA SER A 321 7.22 -24.15 -16.74
C SER A 321 7.39 -22.97 -17.71
N LEU A 322 8.64 -22.73 -18.10
CA LEU A 322 9.00 -21.75 -19.12
C LEU A 322 9.35 -22.48 -20.42
N THR A 323 8.78 -22.01 -21.54
CA THR A 323 9.12 -22.46 -22.88
C THR A 323 9.55 -21.25 -23.69
N ILE A 324 10.72 -21.30 -24.32
CA ILE A 324 11.24 -20.25 -25.20
C ILE A 324 11.45 -20.92 -26.58
N ASP A 325 10.85 -20.37 -27.61
CA ASP A 325 10.91 -20.87 -29.00
C ASP A 325 10.60 -22.38 -29.11
N GLY A 326 9.61 -22.83 -28.35
CA GLY A 326 9.21 -24.24 -28.31
C GLY A 326 10.10 -25.15 -27.45
N GLN A 327 11.23 -24.65 -26.95
CA GLN A 327 12.13 -25.39 -26.09
C GLN A 327 11.79 -25.16 -24.60
N ARG A 328 11.57 -26.25 -23.85
CA ARG A 328 11.22 -26.19 -22.44
C ARG A 328 12.47 -25.97 -21.56
N PHE A 329 12.46 -24.90 -20.76
CA PHE A 329 13.51 -24.54 -19.81
C PHE A 329 13.05 -24.85 -18.37
N GLY A 330 13.06 -26.11 -18.03
CA GLY A 330 12.89 -26.54 -16.64
C GLY A 330 11.49 -26.41 -16.04
N LYS A 331 11.38 -27.00 -14.86
CA LYS A 331 10.30 -26.78 -13.89
C LYS A 331 10.87 -25.92 -12.78
N PHE A 332 10.15 -24.91 -12.36
CA PHE A 332 10.53 -24.04 -11.25
C PHE A 332 9.68 -24.37 -10.01
N PRO A 333 10.08 -25.35 -9.18
CA PRO A 333 9.48 -25.46 -7.86
C PRO A 333 10.04 -24.32 -7.01
N LEU A 334 9.20 -23.68 -6.22
CA LEU A 334 9.68 -22.86 -5.12
C LEU A 334 10.48 -23.78 -4.18
N THR A 335 11.78 -23.58 -4.14
CA THR A 335 12.61 -24.27 -3.17
C THR A 335 12.25 -23.76 -1.78
N ARG A 336 11.93 -24.72 -0.90
CA ARG A 336 11.66 -24.46 0.52
C ARG A 336 12.86 -23.82 1.20
#